data_e1ad958ba2f38c1fc4938933b4a08257
#
_entry.id   e1ad958ba2f38c1fc4938933b4a08257
#
_cell.length_a   1.000
_cell.length_b   1.000
_cell.length_c   1.000
_cell.angle_alpha   90.00
_cell.angle_beta   90.00
_cell.angle_gamma   90.00
#
_symmetry.space_group_name_H-M   'P 1'
#
loop_
_entity.id
_entity.type
_entity.pdbx_description
1 polymer ?
#
loop_
_entity_poly.entity_id
_entity_poly.type
_entity_poly.pdbx_seq_one_letter_code
_entity_poly.pdbx_strand_id
1 'polypeptide(L)'
;MRVSRRSTSIAAAALVVVLLGALAALVGSSSSQASPKASNATFLAALVSDIGKFNDRSFNQSQLEGLKRAQRLLHVKIKPLQSNTTSDYIPNFSTAIRAKSNITIAAGFLLADTLETVADKFPKSKFAITDYCAKGATKCITGSVLKKNHKNVMGIDYAANQSGCLVGYLAAEMAKKQGGKQVIGAVGGLHIPPVDIWIAGYQFCAKLYNKNITVLIGYSGDFVAADKCKTVAENQLAQGAQVLFQVAGGCGLGTLTAAAQAGKWGIGVDKDQYKDAKRVLSLIHI
;
A
#
# COMPACT_ATOMS: atom_id res chain seq x y z
N MET A 1 40.21 -25.54 41.52
CA MET A 1 39.81 -25.30 42.92
C MET A 1 38.28 -25.22 42.91
N ARG A 2 37.64 -26.31 43.18
CA ARG A 2 36.99 -26.85 44.41
C ARG A 2 36.13 -25.77 45.10
N VAL A 3 34.81 -25.93 44.88
CA VAL A 3 33.79 -26.44 45.84
C VAL A 3 33.29 -25.42 46.87
N SER A 4 32.03 -25.12 46.95
CA SER A 4 31.15 -25.71 47.96
C SER A 4 29.69 -25.28 47.79
N ARG A 5 28.83 -26.29 47.77
CA ARG A 5 27.37 -26.23 48.05
C ARG A 5 27.14 -25.90 49.53
N ARG A 6 26.04 -25.23 49.84
CA ARG A 6 25.21 -25.57 51.01
C ARG A 6 23.75 -25.19 50.79
N SER A 7 22.95 -26.23 50.81
CA SER A 7 21.52 -26.23 51.00
C SER A 7 21.20 -26.21 52.50
N THR A 8 20.13 -25.54 52.91
CA THR A 8 19.39 -25.96 54.12
C THR A 8 17.90 -25.64 53.90
N SER A 9 17.15 -26.72 54.10
CA SER A 9 15.69 -26.81 54.13
C SER A 9 15.19 -26.56 55.58
N ILE A 10 13.81 -26.67 55.74
CA ILE A 10 13.02 -26.91 56.96
C ILE A 10 12.27 -25.63 57.41
N ALA A 11 11.03 -25.63 57.71
CA ALA A 11 9.83 -26.46 57.63
C ALA A 11 8.67 -25.65 58.23
N ALA A 12 7.51 -25.92 57.72
CA ALA A 12 6.14 -25.88 58.27
C ALA A 12 5.85 -25.29 59.67
N ALA A 13 4.77 -24.48 59.71
CA ALA A 13 3.75 -24.67 60.75
C ALA A 13 2.42 -24.02 60.36
N ALA A 14 1.39 -24.82 60.33
CA ALA A 14 -0.02 -24.45 60.20
C ALA A 14 -0.55 -23.91 61.51
N LEU A 15 -1.46 -22.94 61.47
CA LEU A 15 -2.41 -22.71 62.54
C LEU A 15 -3.77 -22.26 61.98
N VAL A 16 -4.73 -23.15 62.21
CA VAL A 16 -6.17 -22.97 61.99
C VAL A 16 -6.72 -22.19 63.19
N VAL A 17 -7.48 -21.12 62.96
CA VAL A 17 -8.42 -20.62 63.92
C VAL A 17 -9.74 -20.31 63.22
N VAL A 18 -10.73 -21.11 63.55
CA VAL A 18 -12.15 -20.91 63.26
C VAL A 18 -12.74 -19.98 64.33
N LEU A 19 -13.44 -18.96 63.92
CA LEU A 19 -14.44 -18.30 64.81
C LEU A 19 -15.62 -17.83 63.96
N LEU A 20 -16.77 -18.44 64.27
CA LEU A 20 -18.09 -18.05 63.83
C LEU A 20 -18.51 -16.73 64.47
N GLY A 21 -19.28 -15.95 63.78
CA GLY A 21 -20.08 -14.91 64.43
C GLY A 21 -20.74 -13.90 63.49
N ALA A 22 -22.03 -14.08 63.35
CA ALA A 22 -23.11 -13.07 63.25
C ALA A 22 -23.49 -12.49 61.88
N LEU A 23 -24.71 -12.90 61.49
CA LEU A 23 -25.59 -12.27 60.50
C LEU A 23 -25.68 -10.74 60.64
N ALA A 24 -25.56 -10.06 59.50
CA ALA A 24 -26.28 -8.81 59.25
C ALA A 24 -26.69 -8.79 57.79
N ALA A 25 -27.96 -8.99 57.54
CA ALA A 25 -28.57 -8.80 56.21
C ALA A 25 -28.60 -7.30 55.90
N LEU A 26 -27.78 -6.88 54.95
CA LEU A 26 -27.94 -5.62 54.27
C LEU A 26 -28.38 -5.93 52.84
N VAL A 27 -29.63 -5.62 52.54
CA VAL A 27 -30.21 -5.59 51.20
C VAL A 27 -29.47 -4.54 50.42
N GLY A 28 -28.38 -4.95 49.75
CA GLY A 28 -27.70 -4.14 48.75
C GLY A 28 -28.44 -4.27 47.44
N SER A 29 -29.13 -3.22 47.05
CA SER A 29 -29.68 -3.07 45.73
C SER A 29 -28.55 -3.22 44.71
N SER A 30 -28.42 -4.38 44.08
CA SER A 30 -27.58 -4.60 42.93
C SER A 30 -28.16 -3.76 41.78
N SER A 31 -27.67 -2.52 41.65
CA SER A 31 -27.78 -1.79 40.41
C SER A 31 -27.01 -2.60 39.37
N SER A 32 -27.72 -3.40 38.61
CA SER A 32 -27.24 -3.95 37.37
C SER A 32 -26.82 -2.77 36.48
N GLN A 33 -25.53 -2.44 36.53
CA GLN A 33 -24.93 -1.64 35.47
C GLN A 33 -25.12 -2.43 34.16
N ALA A 34 -26.14 -2.03 33.40
CA ALA A 34 -26.27 -2.46 32.03
C ALA A 34 -24.97 -2.07 31.31
N SER A 35 -24.14 -3.07 31.05
CA SER A 35 -23.02 -2.87 30.13
C SER A 35 -23.57 -2.15 28.89
N PRO A 36 -22.96 -1.06 28.42
CA PRO A 36 -23.46 -0.39 27.25
C PRO A 36 -23.52 -1.42 26.13
N LYS A 37 -24.74 -1.73 25.68
CA LYS A 37 -24.97 -2.56 24.49
C LYS A 37 -24.13 -1.95 23.39
N ALA A 38 -23.01 -2.60 23.02
CA ALA A 38 -22.22 -2.23 21.88
C ALA A 38 -23.20 -2.10 20.72
N SER A 39 -23.39 -0.90 20.24
CA SER A 39 -24.28 -0.64 19.11
C SER A 39 -23.74 -1.51 17.97
N ASN A 40 -24.52 -2.49 17.51
CA ASN A 40 -24.23 -3.34 16.36
C ASN A 40 -24.27 -2.55 15.03
N ALA A 41 -23.85 -1.28 15.06
CA ALA A 41 -23.65 -0.50 13.86
C ALA A 41 -22.46 -1.10 13.13
N THR A 42 -22.75 -1.97 12.16
CA THR A 42 -21.72 -2.65 11.38
C THR A 42 -20.96 -1.59 10.59
N PHE A 43 -19.67 -1.42 10.91
CA PHE A 43 -18.81 -0.47 10.20
C PHE A 43 -18.74 -0.84 8.72
N LEU A 44 -19.02 0.11 7.82
CA LEU A 44 -18.94 -0.04 6.36
C LEU A 44 -17.77 0.77 5.84
N ALA A 45 -16.81 0.09 5.20
CA ALA A 45 -15.71 0.71 4.46
C ALA A 45 -15.96 0.59 2.96
N ALA A 46 -15.98 1.70 2.24
CA ALA A 46 -16.01 1.72 0.77
C ALA A 46 -14.61 2.00 0.21
N LEU A 47 -14.34 1.44 -0.98
CA LEU A 47 -13.11 1.67 -1.73
C LEU A 47 -13.49 2.00 -3.17
N VAL A 48 -13.06 3.15 -3.65
CA VAL A 48 -13.24 3.57 -5.05
C VAL A 48 -11.90 3.41 -5.76
N SER A 49 -11.86 2.58 -6.82
CA SER A 49 -10.66 2.50 -7.66
C SER A 49 -10.57 3.67 -8.64
N ASP A 50 -9.36 3.95 -9.08
CA ASP A 50 -9.16 4.73 -10.29
C ASP A 50 -9.40 3.88 -11.57
N ILE A 51 -9.03 4.42 -12.74
CA ILE A 51 -9.16 3.76 -14.05
C ILE A 51 -8.31 2.49 -14.18
N GLY A 52 -7.34 2.25 -13.28
CA GLY A 52 -6.51 1.04 -13.26
C GLY A 52 -7.28 -0.23 -12.92
N LYS A 53 -8.48 -0.11 -12.35
CA LYS A 53 -9.37 -1.21 -11.98
C LYS A 53 -8.79 -2.12 -10.88
N PHE A 54 -9.63 -3.00 -10.32
CA PHE A 54 -9.22 -3.90 -9.22
C PHE A 54 -8.50 -5.17 -9.66
N ASN A 55 -8.31 -5.39 -10.95
CA ASN A 55 -7.61 -6.56 -11.48
C ASN A 55 -6.27 -6.20 -12.16
N ASP A 56 -5.68 -5.09 -11.75
CA ASP A 56 -4.42 -4.58 -12.31
C ASP A 56 -3.18 -5.38 -11.87
N ARG A 57 -3.37 -6.39 -11.01
CA ARG A 57 -2.29 -7.18 -10.39
C ARG A 57 -1.20 -6.33 -9.73
N SER A 58 -1.56 -5.14 -9.28
CA SER A 58 -0.68 -4.12 -8.73
C SER A 58 -1.42 -3.29 -7.67
N PHE A 59 -1.39 -1.98 -7.80
CA PHE A 59 -1.83 -0.98 -6.84
C PHE A 59 -3.30 -1.10 -6.40
N ASN A 60 -4.24 -1.08 -7.34
CA ASN A 60 -5.67 -1.15 -7.01
C ASN A 60 -6.06 -2.51 -6.43
N GLN A 61 -5.52 -3.60 -7.00
CA GLN A 61 -5.76 -4.93 -6.48
C GLN A 61 -5.24 -5.07 -5.05
N SER A 62 -4.05 -4.53 -4.74
CA SER A 62 -3.48 -4.58 -3.39
C SER A 62 -4.35 -3.85 -2.38
N GLN A 63 -4.95 -2.71 -2.74
CA GLN A 63 -5.89 -1.99 -1.88
C GLN A 63 -7.18 -2.78 -1.67
N LEU A 64 -7.72 -3.42 -2.72
CA LEU A 64 -8.88 -4.30 -2.58
C LEU A 64 -8.58 -5.51 -1.68
N GLU A 65 -7.40 -6.09 -1.79
CA GLU A 65 -6.96 -7.18 -0.91
C GLU A 65 -6.84 -6.72 0.54
N GLY A 66 -6.33 -5.51 0.77
CA GLY A 66 -6.32 -4.86 2.08
C GLY A 66 -7.72 -4.66 2.66
N LEU A 67 -8.66 -4.18 1.85
CA LEU A 67 -10.06 -4.03 2.25
C LEU A 67 -10.71 -5.38 2.61
N LYS A 68 -10.49 -6.43 1.80
CA LYS A 68 -10.95 -7.80 2.09
C LYS A 68 -10.29 -8.38 3.34
N ARG A 69 -9.02 -8.03 3.60
CA ARG A 69 -8.33 -8.42 4.83
C ARG A 69 -8.99 -7.76 6.05
N ALA A 70 -9.31 -6.46 5.97
CA ALA A 70 -10.05 -5.77 7.04
C ALA A 70 -11.42 -6.41 7.29
N GLN A 71 -12.14 -6.83 6.25
CA GLN A 71 -13.39 -7.57 6.37
C GLN A 71 -13.22 -8.85 7.19
N ARG A 72 -12.18 -9.65 6.89
CA ARG A 72 -11.94 -10.92 7.59
C ARG A 72 -11.47 -10.73 9.03
N LEU A 73 -10.60 -9.75 9.29
CA LEU A 73 -9.97 -9.59 10.60
C LEU A 73 -10.73 -8.68 11.54
N LEU A 74 -11.42 -7.67 11.02
CA LEU A 74 -12.11 -6.65 11.79
C LEU A 74 -13.65 -6.76 11.70
N HIS A 75 -14.14 -7.75 10.93
CA HIS A 75 -15.57 -7.99 10.70
C HIS A 75 -16.33 -6.77 10.17
N VAL A 76 -15.66 -5.88 9.46
CA VAL A 76 -16.27 -4.72 8.80
C VAL A 76 -17.00 -5.14 7.52
N LYS A 77 -18.10 -4.47 7.19
CA LYS A 77 -18.69 -4.58 5.85
C LYS A 77 -17.84 -3.82 4.84
N ILE A 78 -17.77 -4.32 3.63
CA ILE A 78 -16.99 -3.68 2.57
C ILE A 78 -17.86 -3.37 1.36
N LYS A 79 -17.50 -2.30 0.64
CA LYS A 79 -18.14 -1.90 -0.61
C LYS A 79 -17.08 -1.45 -1.62
N PRO A 80 -16.50 -2.37 -2.40
CA PRO A 80 -15.62 -2.00 -3.50
C PRO A 80 -16.45 -1.42 -4.66
N LEU A 81 -15.98 -0.34 -5.23
CA LEU A 81 -16.60 0.42 -6.32
C LEU A 81 -15.52 0.65 -7.39
N GLN A 82 -15.58 -0.13 -8.46
CA GLN A 82 -14.61 -0.03 -9.55
C GLN A 82 -14.99 1.08 -10.51
N SER A 83 -13.98 1.84 -10.93
CA SER A 83 -14.10 2.80 -12.03
C SER A 83 -13.47 2.22 -13.29
N ASN A 84 -14.15 2.38 -14.42
CA ASN A 84 -13.63 1.98 -15.74
C ASN A 84 -13.15 3.21 -16.52
N THR A 85 -13.73 4.36 -16.21
CA THR A 85 -13.41 5.66 -16.79
C THR A 85 -13.43 6.72 -15.68
N THR A 86 -12.88 7.89 -15.94
CA THR A 86 -12.92 9.03 -15.01
C THR A 86 -14.34 9.52 -14.71
N SER A 87 -15.29 9.33 -15.63
CA SER A 87 -16.71 9.67 -15.43
C SER A 87 -17.38 8.82 -14.33
N ASP A 88 -16.82 7.68 -13.97
CA ASP A 88 -17.34 6.82 -12.91
C ASP A 88 -17.00 7.33 -11.50
N TYR A 89 -16.04 8.25 -11.35
CA TYR A 89 -15.53 8.67 -10.05
C TYR A 89 -16.62 9.29 -9.17
N ILE A 90 -17.32 10.34 -9.65
CA ILE A 90 -18.41 10.99 -8.90
C ILE A 90 -19.55 10.02 -8.59
N PRO A 91 -20.08 9.23 -9.55
CA PRO A 91 -21.07 8.19 -9.28
C PRO A 91 -20.66 7.19 -8.20
N ASN A 92 -19.40 6.74 -8.20
CA ASN A 92 -18.88 5.80 -7.22
C ASN A 92 -18.80 6.43 -5.82
N PHE A 93 -18.26 7.63 -5.68
CA PHE A 93 -18.29 8.35 -4.40
C PHE A 93 -19.73 8.56 -3.90
N SER A 94 -20.62 8.99 -4.78
CA SER A 94 -22.05 9.18 -4.45
C SER A 94 -22.70 7.87 -3.97
N THR A 95 -22.32 6.74 -4.57
CA THR A 95 -22.83 5.41 -4.17
C THR A 95 -22.31 5.00 -2.80
N ALA A 96 -21.03 5.28 -2.48
CA ALA A 96 -20.49 5.06 -1.14
C ALA A 96 -21.20 5.90 -0.07
N ILE A 97 -21.44 7.18 -0.36
CA ILE A 97 -22.13 8.12 0.55
C ILE A 97 -23.57 7.69 0.77
N ARG A 98 -24.33 7.36 -0.29
CA ARG A 98 -25.71 6.86 -0.16
C ARG A 98 -25.79 5.56 0.65
N ALA A 99 -24.77 4.72 0.55
CA ALA A 99 -24.65 3.50 1.37
C ALA A 99 -24.29 3.80 2.84
N LYS A 100 -24.12 5.08 3.21
CA LYS A 100 -23.72 5.51 4.56
C LYS A 100 -22.42 4.88 5.02
N SER A 101 -21.42 4.81 4.12
CA SER A 101 -20.09 4.30 4.49
C SER A 101 -19.50 5.13 5.63
N ASN A 102 -18.91 4.45 6.61
CA ASN A 102 -18.23 5.08 7.74
C ASN A 102 -16.91 5.72 7.28
N ILE A 103 -16.29 5.14 6.24
CA ILE A 103 -15.15 5.68 5.53
C ILE A 103 -15.22 5.30 4.05
N THR A 104 -14.86 6.23 3.18
CA THR A 104 -14.67 5.96 1.75
C THR A 104 -13.21 6.22 1.39
N ILE A 105 -12.54 5.22 0.90
CA ILE A 105 -11.12 5.27 0.51
C ILE A 105 -11.04 5.50 -1.00
N ALA A 106 -10.31 6.52 -1.40
CA ALA A 106 -9.95 6.80 -2.79
C ALA A 106 -8.61 6.14 -3.10
N ALA A 107 -8.61 5.20 -4.06
CA ALA A 107 -7.41 4.49 -4.45
C ALA A 107 -6.58 5.33 -5.45
N GLY A 108 -5.71 6.17 -4.92
CA GLY A 108 -4.65 6.82 -5.66
C GLY A 108 -4.91 8.24 -6.16
N PHE A 109 -3.83 8.76 -6.71
CA PHE A 109 -3.64 10.14 -7.13
C PHE A 109 -4.74 10.67 -8.07
N LEU A 110 -5.20 9.86 -9.03
CA LEU A 110 -6.14 10.29 -10.06
C LEU A 110 -7.53 10.65 -9.53
N LEU A 111 -7.84 10.24 -8.29
CA LEU A 111 -9.12 10.52 -7.64
C LEU A 111 -9.13 11.85 -6.86
N ALA A 112 -7.99 12.52 -6.72
CA ALA A 112 -7.83 13.64 -5.78
C ALA A 112 -8.78 14.81 -6.05
N ASP A 113 -8.83 15.33 -7.25
CA ASP A 113 -9.69 16.48 -7.60
C ASP A 113 -11.18 16.16 -7.42
N THR A 114 -11.56 14.94 -7.77
CA THR A 114 -12.94 14.46 -7.55
C THR A 114 -13.23 14.32 -6.06
N LEU A 115 -12.29 13.76 -5.30
CA LEU A 115 -12.43 13.59 -3.86
C LEU A 115 -12.57 14.93 -3.14
N GLU A 116 -11.75 15.94 -3.49
CA GLU A 116 -11.86 17.29 -2.90
C GLU A 116 -13.23 17.89 -3.16
N THR A 117 -13.74 17.80 -4.39
CA THR A 117 -15.09 18.26 -4.76
C THR A 117 -16.18 17.57 -3.93
N VAL A 118 -16.05 16.25 -3.75
CA VAL A 118 -17.00 15.45 -2.97
C VAL A 118 -16.89 15.75 -1.49
N ALA A 119 -15.68 15.93 -0.96
CA ALA A 119 -15.44 16.24 0.45
C ALA A 119 -16.02 17.60 0.85
N ASP A 120 -15.93 18.61 -0.02
CA ASP A 120 -16.57 19.92 0.17
C ASP A 120 -18.10 19.79 0.25
N LYS A 121 -18.68 19.00 -0.66
CA LYS A 121 -20.13 18.82 -0.74
C LYS A 121 -20.71 17.98 0.40
N PHE A 122 -19.91 17.07 0.97
CA PHE A 122 -20.33 16.13 2.01
C PHE A 122 -19.42 16.20 3.24
N PRO A 123 -19.41 17.33 3.99
CA PRO A 123 -18.45 17.55 5.09
C PRO A 123 -18.61 16.62 6.28
N LYS A 124 -19.76 15.91 6.40
CA LYS A 124 -20.01 14.90 7.44
C LYS A 124 -19.50 13.50 7.07
N SER A 125 -19.22 13.24 5.78
CA SER A 125 -18.66 11.98 5.31
C SER A 125 -17.16 11.97 5.54
N LYS A 126 -16.59 10.80 5.87
CA LYS A 126 -15.15 10.63 6.11
C LYS A 126 -14.49 9.96 4.91
N PHE A 127 -13.35 10.46 4.51
CA PHE A 127 -12.60 10.00 3.37
C PHE A 127 -11.13 9.74 3.73
N ALA A 128 -10.50 8.88 2.96
CA ALA A 128 -9.06 8.74 2.90
C ALA A 128 -8.63 8.68 1.42
N ILE A 129 -7.42 9.10 1.13
CA ILE A 129 -6.83 8.98 -0.20
C ILE A 129 -5.39 8.48 -0.08
N THR A 130 -5.02 7.53 -0.92
CA THR A 130 -3.65 7.00 -1.01
C THR A 130 -2.83 7.77 -2.05
N ASP A 131 -1.50 7.79 -1.88
CA ASP A 131 -0.53 8.56 -2.68
C ASP A 131 -0.74 10.08 -2.64
N TYR A 132 -1.28 10.56 -1.55
CA TYR A 132 -1.56 11.97 -1.36
C TYR A 132 -1.39 12.39 0.10
N CYS A 133 -0.93 13.61 0.31
CA CYS A 133 -0.79 14.20 1.64
C CYS A 133 -1.96 15.12 1.94
N ALA A 134 -2.35 15.19 3.20
CA ALA A 134 -3.25 16.24 3.66
C ALA A 134 -2.61 17.63 3.52
N LYS A 135 -3.41 18.67 3.32
CA LYS A 135 -2.93 20.05 3.30
C LYS A 135 -2.30 20.39 4.67
N GLY A 136 -1.08 20.90 4.63
CA GLY A 136 -0.33 21.22 5.85
C GLY A 136 0.41 20.05 6.50
N ALA A 137 0.50 18.89 5.85
CA ALA A 137 1.34 17.80 6.28
C ALA A 137 2.81 18.26 6.40
N THR A 138 3.47 17.96 7.52
CA THR A 138 4.87 18.32 7.78
C THR A 138 5.87 17.55 6.93
N LYS A 139 5.46 16.37 6.46
CA LYS A 139 6.19 15.54 5.50
C LYS A 139 5.23 15.11 4.40
N CYS A 140 5.67 15.22 3.15
CA CYS A 140 4.97 14.73 1.99
C CYS A 140 6.01 14.20 1.00
N ILE A 141 6.12 12.87 0.92
CA ILE A 141 7.18 12.23 0.13
C ILE A 141 6.85 12.29 -1.35
N THR A 142 5.60 12.01 -1.71
CA THR A 142 5.13 12.10 -3.10
C THR A 142 5.09 13.54 -3.63
N GLY A 143 5.11 14.54 -2.74
CA GLY A 143 4.90 15.94 -3.13
C GLY A 143 3.46 16.27 -3.55
N SER A 144 2.57 15.29 -3.52
CA SER A 144 1.15 15.46 -3.90
C SER A 144 0.34 15.88 -2.67
N VAL A 145 -0.11 17.12 -2.64
CA VAL A 145 -0.80 17.72 -1.49
C VAL A 145 -2.20 18.18 -1.89
N LEU A 146 -3.20 17.86 -1.06
CA LEU A 146 -4.56 18.35 -1.23
C LEU A 146 -4.59 19.89 -1.32
N LYS A 147 -5.36 20.45 -2.23
CA LYS A 147 -5.45 21.90 -2.48
C LYS A 147 -6.01 22.64 -1.27
N LYS A 148 -6.97 22.01 -0.56
CA LYS A 148 -7.65 22.58 0.61
C LYS A 148 -7.40 21.75 1.86
N ASN A 149 -7.59 22.37 3.03
CA ASN A 149 -7.57 21.68 4.31
C ASN A 149 -8.94 21.06 4.62
N HIS A 150 -9.17 19.86 4.15
CA HIS A 150 -10.39 19.11 4.41
C HIS A 150 -10.30 18.37 5.75
N LYS A 151 -11.08 18.78 6.75
CA LYS A 151 -11.13 18.12 8.07
C LYS A 151 -11.67 16.69 8.02
N ASN A 152 -12.31 16.30 6.94
CA ASN A 152 -12.93 15.01 6.69
C ASN A 152 -12.17 14.13 5.71
N VAL A 153 -10.96 14.52 5.29
CA VAL A 153 -10.08 13.74 4.39
C VAL A 153 -8.74 13.49 5.05
N MET A 154 -8.34 12.22 5.08
CA MET A 154 -7.01 11.77 5.49
C MET A 154 -6.18 11.42 4.25
N GLY A 155 -5.00 12.01 4.11
CA GLY A 155 -4.00 11.60 3.12
C GLY A 155 -3.14 10.45 3.67
N ILE A 156 -2.81 9.50 2.81
CA ILE A 156 -1.90 8.38 3.09
C ILE A 156 -0.79 8.45 2.07
N ASP A 157 0.41 8.78 2.53
CA ASP A 157 1.61 8.94 1.72
C ASP A 157 2.58 7.78 1.96
N TYR A 158 3.28 7.35 0.93
CA TYR A 158 4.21 6.21 1.00
C TYR A 158 5.64 6.65 0.74
N ALA A 159 6.59 6.01 1.43
CA ALA A 159 8.02 6.22 1.19
C ALA A 159 8.51 5.48 -0.07
N ALA A 160 7.81 5.67 -1.19
CA ALA A 160 8.04 4.98 -2.44
C ALA A 160 9.46 5.18 -3.01
N ASN A 161 10.08 6.33 -2.73
CA ASN A 161 11.48 6.59 -3.06
C ASN A 161 12.45 5.61 -2.38
N GLN A 162 12.16 5.17 -1.14
CA GLN A 162 13.02 4.22 -0.43
C GLN A 162 12.95 2.84 -1.08
N SER A 163 11.76 2.38 -1.41
CA SER A 163 11.57 1.12 -2.12
C SER A 163 12.14 1.17 -3.53
N GLY A 164 11.93 2.27 -4.25
CA GLY A 164 12.56 2.55 -5.53
C GLY A 164 14.08 2.50 -5.45
N CYS A 165 14.67 3.08 -4.40
CA CYS A 165 16.10 3.05 -4.12
C CYS A 165 16.62 1.61 -3.98
N LEU A 166 15.98 0.78 -3.17
CA LEU A 166 16.40 -0.61 -2.96
C LEU A 166 16.41 -1.40 -4.27
N VAL A 167 15.36 -1.28 -5.09
CA VAL A 167 15.31 -1.98 -6.38
C VAL A 167 16.26 -1.38 -7.41
N GLY A 168 16.57 -0.08 -7.32
CA GLY A 168 17.59 0.56 -8.15
C GLY A 168 18.99 0.01 -7.88
N TYR A 169 19.32 -0.15 -6.62
CA TYR A 169 20.58 -0.80 -6.20
C TYR A 169 20.66 -2.23 -6.69
N LEU A 170 19.59 -3.02 -6.48
CA LEU A 170 19.48 -4.40 -6.95
C LEU A 170 19.63 -4.49 -8.48
N ALA A 171 18.96 -3.61 -9.23
CA ALA A 171 19.03 -3.59 -10.69
C ALA A 171 20.46 -3.34 -11.19
N ALA A 172 21.17 -2.40 -10.56
CA ALA A 172 22.55 -2.09 -10.93
C ALA A 172 23.49 -3.27 -10.63
N GLU A 173 23.33 -3.93 -9.49
CA GLU A 173 24.07 -5.16 -9.14
C GLU A 173 23.81 -6.27 -10.14
N MET A 174 22.55 -6.50 -10.51
CA MET A 174 22.17 -7.52 -11.48
C MET A 174 22.70 -7.24 -12.89
N ALA A 175 22.64 -5.97 -13.32
CA ALA A 175 23.22 -5.56 -14.59
C ALA A 175 24.74 -5.81 -14.63
N LYS A 176 25.45 -5.54 -13.52
CA LYS A 176 26.87 -5.84 -13.39
C LYS A 176 27.14 -7.35 -13.49
N LYS A 177 26.37 -8.20 -12.82
CA LYS A 177 26.52 -9.66 -12.86
C LYS A 177 26.29 -10.26 -14.25
N GLN A 178 25.43 -9.64 -15.05
CA GLN A 178 25.20 -10.10 -16.43
C GLN A 178 26.34 -9.74 -17.40
N GLY A 179 27.23 -8.84 -17.00
CA GLY A 179 28.30 -8.33 -17.87
C GLY A 179 27.79 -7.43 -18.99
N GLY A 180 28.71 -6.93 -19.82
CA GLY A 180 28.39 -6.04 -20.93
C GLY A 180 28.07 -4.61 -20.50
N LYS A 181 27.20 -3.94 -21.26
CA LYS A 181 26.82 -2.55 -20.98
C LYS A 181 26.02 -2.46 -19.68
N GLN A 182 26.40 -1.52 -18.83
CA GLN A 182 25.69 -1.23 -17.59
C GLN A 182 24.48 -0.33 -17.90
N VAL A 183 23.41 -0.91 -18.42
CA VAL A 183 22.17 -0.23 -18.80
C VAL A 183 21.00 -0.89 -18.07
N ILE A 184 20.16 -0.10 -17.43
CA ILE A 184 18.90 -0.52 -16.81
C ILE A 184 17.78 0.40 -17.27
N GLY A 185 16.55 -0.05 -17.17
CA GLY A 185 15.39 0.72 -17.59
C GLY A 185 14.32 0.84 -16.50
N ALA A 186 13.51 1.87 -16.60
CA ALA A 186 12.29 2.06 -15.85
C ALA A 186 11.15 2.46 -16.78
N VAL A 187 10.00 1.79 -16.63
CA VAL A 187 8.78 2.05 -17.41
C VAL A 187 7.70 2.52 -16.45
N GLY A 188 7.38 3.82 -16.53
CA GLY A 188 6.25 4.41 -15.82
C GLY A 188 4.95 4.31 -16.60
N GLY A 189 3.82 4.31 -15.93
CA GLY A 189 2.51 4.48 -16.55
C GLY A 189 2.31 5.94 -16.97
N LEU A 190 1.73 6.76 -16.13
CA LEU A 190 1.61 8.19 -16.32
C LEU A 190 2.80 8.92 -15.66
N HIS A 191 3.16 10.06 -16.23
CA HIS A 191 4.14 10.98 -15.63
C HIS A 191 3.45 11.81 -14.54
N ILE A 192 3.36 11.24 -13.35
CA ILE A 192 2.71 11.83 -12.17
C ILE A 192 3.57 11.61 -10.92
N PRO A 193 3.45 12.47 -9.89
CA PRO A 193 4.34 12.41 -8.73
C PRO A 193 4.48 11.05 -8.05
N PRO A 194 3.42 10.24 -7.80
CA PRO A 194 3.59 8.94 -7.18
C PRO A 194 4.34 7.91 -8.05
N VAL A 195 4.34 8.06 -9.37
CA VAL A 195 5.15 7.23 -10.28
C VAL A 195 6.58 7.73 -10.29
N ASP A 196 6.75 9.06 -10.40
CA ASP A 196 8.05 9.69 -10.52
C ASP A 196 8.93 9.47 -9.29
N ILE A 197 8.34 9.47 -8.09
CA ILE A 197 9.09 9.26 -6.84
C ILE A 197 9.68 7.84 -6.74
N TRP A 198 9.00 6.82 -7.26
CA TRP A 198 9.54 5.47 -7.40
C TRP A 198 10.75 5.46 -8.33
N ILE A 199 10.59 6.04 -9.51
CA ILE A 199 11.63 6.08 -10.57
C ILE A 199 12.81 6.93 -10.13
N ALA A 200 12.58 8.04 -9.42
CA ALA A 200 13.64 8.88 -8.86
C ALA A 200 14.50 8.10 -7.85
N GLY A 201 13.87 7.36 -6.92
CA GLY A 201 14.58 6.48 -6.00
C GLY A 201 15.40 5.42 -6.72
N TYR A 202 14.79 4.76 -7.71
CA TYR A 202 15.45 3.77 -8.56
C TYR A 202 16.71 4.33 -9.24
N GLN A 203 16.56 5.46 -9.93
CA GLN A 203 17.68 6.11 -10.62
C GLN A 203 18.77 6.55 -9.65
N PHE A 204 18.39 7.17 -8.52
CA PHE A 204 19.33 7.67 -7.53
C PHE A 204 20.24 6.56 -6.99
N CYS A 205 19.65 5.46 -6.54
CA CYS A 205 20.42 4.38 -5.92
C CYS A 205 21.16 3.48 -6.94
N ALA A 206 20.65 3.36 -8.16
CA ALA A 206 21.44 2.76 -9.24
C ALA A 206 22.72 3.57 -9.53
N LYS A 207 22.62 4.90 -9.57
CA LYS A 207 23.75 5.81 -9.73
C LYS A 207 24.68 5.83 -8.51
N LEU A 208 24.14 5.67 -7.32
CA LEU A 208 24.93 5.55 -6.09
C LEU A 208 25.79 4.26 -6.11
N TYR A 209 25.23 3.15 -6.61
CA TYR A 209 25.96 1.89 -6.78
C TYR A 209 27.03 1.99 -7.88
N ASN A 210 26.69 2.56 -9.04
CA ASN A 210 27.59 2.77 -10.16
C ASN A 210 27.26 4.08 -10.86
N LYS A 211 28.09 5.11 -10.65
CA LYS A 211 27.91 6.44 -11.24
C LYS A 211 27.81 6.44 -12.78
N ASN A 212 28.43 5.43 -13.43
CA ASN A 212 28.49 5.31 -14.89
C ASN A 212 27.34 4.49 -15.48
N ILE A 213 26.43 3.95 -14.65
CA ILE A 213 25.28 3.19 -15.15
C ILE A 213 24.35 4.09 -15.95
N THR A 214 23.86 3.60 -17.07
CA THR A 214 22.82 4.27 -17.85
C THR A 214 21.46 3.83 -17.34
N VAL A 215 20.60 4.77 -16.98
CA VAL A 215 19.22 4.53 -16.56
C VAL A 215 18.29 5.14 -17.60
N LEU A 216 17.61 4.27 -18.35
CA LEU A 216 16.63 4.66 -19.35
C LEU A 216 15.26 4.82 -18.64
N ILE A 217 14.61 5.95 -18.85
CA ILE A 217 13.28 6.23 -18.27
C ILE A 217 12.30 6.48 -19.40
N GLY A 218 11.15 5.83 -19.36
CA GLY A 218 10.07 6.04 -20.33
C GLY A 218 8.70 5.88 -19.68
N TYR A 219 7.71 6.56 -20.24
CA TYR A 219 6.32 6.52 -19.78
C TYR A 219 5.43 6.03 -20.91
N SER A 220 4.50 5.12 -20.59
CA SER A 220 3.57 4.55 -21.58
C SER A 220 2.34 5.44 -21.84
N GLY A 221 2.07 6.39 -20.93
CA GLY A 221 0.83 7.17 -20.93
C GLY A 221 -0.41 6.39 -20.53
N ASP A 222 -0.25 5.20 -19.89
CA ASP A 222 -1.36 4.29 -19.61
C ASP A 222 -1.09 3.43 -18.36
N PHE A 223 -2.14 3.06 -17.61
CA PHE A 223 -2.05 2.11 -16.49
C PHE A 223 -2.72 0.76 -16.79
N VAL A 224 -3.32 0.57 -17.97
CA VAL A 224 -4.12 -0.61 -18.31
C VAL A 224 -3.55 -1.37 -19.51
N ALA A 225 -3.21 -0.67 -20.59
CA ALA A 225 -2.83 -1.25 -21.87
C ALA A 225 -1.40 -1.83 -21.83
N ALA A 226 -1.28 -3.14 -21.63
CA ALA A 226 0.01 -3.83 -21.48
C ALA A 226 0.94 -3.69 -22.71
N ASP A 227 0.35 -3.61 -23.91
CA ASP A 227 1.08 -3.41 -25.17
C ASP A 227 1.86 -2.09 -25.20
N LYS A 228 1.31 -1.00 -24.65
CA LYS A 228 2.00 0.29 -24.56
C LYS A 228 3.25 0.21 -23.68
N CYS A 229 3.14 -0.40 -22.50
CA CYS A 229 4.31 -0.60 -21.64
C CYS A 229 5.32 -1.57 -22.26
N LYS A 230 4.84 -2.58 -22.98
CA LYS A 230 5.69 -3.52 -23.72
C LYS A 230 6.53 -2.78 -24.77
N THR A 231 5.93 -1.89 -25.55
CA THR A 231 6.63 -1.09 -26.57
C THR A 231 7.73 -0.22 -25.94
N VAL A 232 7.45 0.46 -24.82
CA VAL A 232 8.48 1.25 -24.12
C VAL A 232 9.61 0.34 -23.61
N ALA A 233 9.27 -0.82 -23.08
CA ALA A 233 10.24 -1.80 -22.59
C ALA A 233 11.13 -2.34 -23.71
N GLU A 234 10.54 -2.71 -24.85
CA GLU A 234 11.28 -3.20 -26.03
C GLU A 234 12.28 -2.16 -26.56
N ASN A 235 11.89 -0.88 -26.59
CA ASN A 235 12.81 0.22 -26.95
C ASN A 235 13.98 0.35 -25.96
N GLN A 236 13.75 0.15 -24.67
CA GLN A 236 14.83 0.16 -23.67
C GLN A 236 15.73 -1.07 -23.78
N LEU A 237 15.14 -2.24 -24.07
CA LEU A 237 15.91 -3.49 -24.32
C LEU A 237 16.80 -3.35 -25.57
N ALA A 238 16.29 -2.76 -26.65
CA ALA A 238 17.08 -2.48 -27.86
C ALA A 238 18.27 -1.54 -27.59
N GLN A 239 18.18 -0.65 -26.60
CA GLN A 239 19.27 0.19 -26.13
C GLN A 239 20.23 -0.53 -25.16
N GLY A 240 19.97 -1.81 -24.84
CA GLY A 240 20.86 -2.66 -24.07
C GLY A 240 20.45 -2.79 -22.60
N ALA A 241 19.24 -2.44 -22.20
CA ALA A 241 18.78 -2.63 -20.83
C ALA A 241 18.85 -4.09 -20.40
N GLN A 242 19.48 -4.37 -19.27
CA GLN A 242 19.64 -5.70 -18.69
C GLN A 242 18.56 -6.01 -17.63
N VAL A 243 18.01 -4.97 -17.03
CA VAL A 243 16.98 -5.03 -16.00
C VAL A 243 15.95 -3.95 -16.29
N LEU A 244 14.67 -4.28 -16.21
CA LEU A 244 13.56 -3.34 -16.40
C LEU A 244 12.71 -3.29 -15.13
N PHE A 245 12.49 -2.10 -14.62
CA PHE A 245 11.59 -1.83 -13.52
C PHE A 245 10.28 -1.23 -14.04
N GLN A 246 9.14 -1.77 -13.65
CA GLN A 246 7.84 -1.24 -14.03
C GLN A 246 7.16 -0.51 -12.86
N VAL A 247 6.56 0.65 -13.15
CA VAL A 247 5.74 1.45 -12.24
C VAL A 247 4.48 1.90 -12.99
N ALA A 248 3.67 0.93 -13.43
CA ALA A 248 2.62 1.18 -14.43
C ALA A 248 1.35 0.34 -14.22
N GLY A 249 1.08 -0.14 -13.01
CA GLY A 249 -0.12 -0.93 -12.74
C GLY A 249 -0.24 -2.14 -13.68
N GLY A 250 -1.44 -2.37 -14.24
CA GLY A 250 -1.70 -3.46 -15.18
C GLY A 250 -0.92 -3.36 -16.50
N CYS A 251 -0.65 -2.14 -16.97
CA CYS A 251 0.21 -1.91 -18.13
C CYS A 251 1.62 -2.48 -17.93
N GLY A 252 2.15 -2.39 -16.69
CA GLY A 252 3.48 -2.85 -16.33
C GLY A 252 3.72 -4.35 -16.56
N LEU A 253 2.67 -5.17 -16.64
CA LEU A 253 2.81 -6.59 -17.02
C LEU A 253 3.41 -6.75 -18.43
N GLY A 254 3.16 -5.80 -19.32
CA GLY A 254 3.81 -5.75 -20.63
C GLY A 254 5.32 -5.57 -20.54
N THR A 255 5.79 -4.73 -19.62
CA THR A 255 7.23 -4.56 -19.33
C THR A 255 7.87 -5.84 -18.84
N LEU A 256 7.23 -6.52 -17.88
CA LEU A 256 7.73 -7.79 -17.34
C LEU A 256 7.75 -8.88 -18.42
N THR A 257 6.74 -8.91 -19.28
CA THR A 257 6.66 -9.84 -20.42
C THR A 257 7.81 -9.58 -21.42
N ALA A 258 8.05 -8.32 -21.78
CA ALA A 258 9.16 -7.96 -22.70
C ALA A 258 10.52 -8.36 -22.12
N ALA A 259 10.76 -8.08 -20.84
CA ALA A 259 11.99 -8.47 -20.16
C ALA A 259 12.18 -9.99 -20.19
N ALA A 260 11.14 -10.77 -19.86
CA ALA A 260 11.17 -12.23 -19.87
C ALA A 260 11.43 -12.81 -21.25
N GLN A 261 10.78 -12.28 -22.30
CA GLN A 261 10.96 -12.70 -23.70
C GLN A 261 12.38 -12.43 -24.20
N ALA A 262 12.99 -11.32 -23.78
CA ALA A 262 14.38 -10.96 -24.12
C ALA A 262 15.42 -11.69 -23.23
N GLY A 263 15.00 -12.58 -22.33
CA GLY A 263 15.92 -13.24 -21.39
C GLY A 263 16.55 -12.29 -20.36
N LYS A 264 15.93 -11.13 -20.13
CA LYS A 264 16.36 -10.11 -19.18
C LYS A 264 15.54 -10.17 -17.89
N TRP A 265 15.93 -9.37 -16.90
CA TRP A 265 15.26 -9.34 -15.62
C TRP A 265 14.20 -8.25 -15.58
N GLY A 266 13.05 -8.59 -14.99
CA GLY A 266 11.99 -7.65 -14.68
C GLY A 266 11.89 -7.39 -13.18
N ILE A 267 11.55 -6.18 -12.77
CA ILE A 267 11.23 -5.82 -11.39
C ILE A 267 9.78 -5.37 -11.35
N GLY A 268 8.98 -6.02 -10.51
CA GLY A 268 7.59 -5.66 -10.28
C GLY A 268 7.43 -4.51 -9.29
N VAL A 269 6.17 -4.05 -9.10
CA VAL A 269 5.79 -3.00 -8.15
C VAL A 269 4.52 -3.40 -7.39
N ASP A 270 4.31 -2.85 -6.20
CA ASP A 270 3.14 -2.96 -5.33
C ASP A 270 2.86 -4.34 -4.74
N LYS A 271 3.10 -5.40 -5.45
CA LYS A 271 2.86 -6.77 -4.97
C LYS A 271 3.74 -7.80 -5.69
N ASP A 272 3.67 -9.07 -5.23
CA ASP A 272 4.35 -10.19 -5.87
C ASP A 272 3.81 -10.49 -7.27
N GLN A 273 4.61 -10.12 -8.26
CA GLN A 273 4.35 -10.35 -9.67
C GLN A 273 5.22 -11.48 -10.25
N TYR A 274 5.90 -12.26 -9.42
CA TYR A 274 6.74 -13.38 -9.88
C TYR A 274 5.96 -14.41 -10.71
N LYS A 275 4.69 -14.63 -10.37
CA LYS A 275 3.81 -15.56 -11.10
C LYS A 275 3.28 -14.98 -12.42
N ASP A 276 3.38 -13.68 -12.62
CA ASP A 276 2.84 -13.01 -13.79
C ASP A 276 3.81 -12.99 -14.97
N ALA A 277 5.13 -13.15 -14.72
CA ALA A 277 6.14 -13.30 -15.76
C ALA A 277 7.36 -14.06 -15.24
N LYS A 278 8.07 -14.76 -16.12
CA LYS A 278 9.35 -15.40 -15.80
C LYS A 278 10.42 -14.35 -15.54
N ARG A 279 11.42 -14.69 -14.70
CA ARG A 279 12.57 -13.82 -14.39
C ARG A 279 12.21 -12.48 -13.74
N VAL A 280 11.17 -12.44 -12.94
CA VAL A 280 10.90 -11.30 -12.08
C VAL A 280 11.79 -11.38 -10.84
N LEU A 281 12.61 -10.34 -10.61
CA LEU A 281 13.63 -10.33 -9.56
C LEU A 281 13.10 -9.94 -8.19
N SER A 282 12.10 -9.12 -8.12
CA SER A 282 11.66 -8.57 -6.85
C SER A 282 10.25 -8.06 -6.84
N LEU A 283 9.84 -8.10 -5.65
CA LEU A 283 8.73 -7.50 -5.05
C LEU A 283 9.16 -6.71 -3.89
N ILE A 284 8.87 -5.47 -3.89
CA ILE A 284 8.86 -4.74 -2.64
C ILE A 284 7.42 -4.61 -2.19
N HIS A 285 7.08 -5.46 -1.23
CA HIS A 285 5.91 -5.28 -0.40
C HIS A 285 6.25 -4.19 0.62
N ILE A 286 5.62 -3.08 0.48
CA ILE A 286 5.65 -2.05 1.51
C ILE A 286 4.48 -2.26 2.45
#